data_52883969c4706bdad4447c327d37aa34
#
_entry.id   52883969c4706bdad4447c327d37aa34
#
_cell.length_a   1.000
_cell.length_b   1.000
_cell.length_c   1.000
_cell.angle_alpha   90.00
_cell.angle_beta   90.00
_cell.angle_gamma   90.00
#
_symmetry.space_group_name_H-M   'P 1'
#
loop_
_entity.id
_entity.type
_entity.pdbx_description
1 polymer ?
#
loop_
_entity_poly.entity_id
_entity_poly.type
_entity_poly.pdbx_seq_one_letter_code
_entity_poly.pdbx_strand_id
1 'polypeptide(L)'
;MSLRKLTFSFLAILIVTVSPLFYVSCSDTETTDSSNFALYYTGLTNIAPSMTGTISKPTYKGSAPSDFTITGITLNNEVYTGNCFQIDSETGVISVQNTENAAKGRYKISISCISGGTRYEYKDIVIVKLLASAPKNVIVTPKLIQADYGDIINKNSEIDMPIAKITTTGEEHISISSY
;
A
#
# COMPACT_ATOMS: atom_id res chain seq x y z
N MET A 1 50.34 -11.26 -63.90
CA MET A 1 49.31 -10.94 -62.89
C MET A 1 50.08 -10.46 -61.69
N SER A 2 49.91 -9.14 -61.34
CA SER A 2 50.85 -8.47 -60.41
C SER A 2 50.60 -8.89 -58.97
N LEU A 3 51.67 -9.24 -58.25
CA LEU A 3 51.65 -9.70 -56.81
C LEU A 3 50.89 -8.73 -55.87
N ARG A 4 50.80 -7.45 -56.24
CA ARG A 4 50.06 -6.42 -55.53
C ARG A 4 48.54 -6.60 -55.55
N LYS A 5 47.98 -7.22 -56.58
CA LYS A 5 46.53 -7.50 -56.64
C LYS A 5 46.12 -8.68 -55.77
N LEU A 6 47.05 -9.61 -55.56
CA LEU A 6 46.79 -10.79 -54.71
C LEU A 6 46.76 -10.43 -53.21
N THR A 7 47.68 -9.52 -52.80
CA THR A 7 47.72 -9.06 -51.37
C THR A 7 46.52 -8.25 -50.99
N PHE A 8 45.95 -7.43 -51.90
CA PHE A 8 44.72 -6.66 -51.63
C PHE A 8 43.48 -7.56 -51.51
N SER A 9 43.42 -8.62 -52.30
CA SER A 9 42.30 -9.56 -52.24
C SER A 9 42.32 -10.37 -50.93
N PHE A 10 43.51 -10.79 -50.46
CA PHE A 10 43.63 -11.48 -49.18
C PHE A 10 43.33 -10.61 -47.98
N LEU A 11 43.71 -9.33 -48.03
CA LEU A 11 43.42 -8.36 -46.97
C LEU A 11 41.91 -8.06 -46.89
N ALA A 12 41.24 -7.96 -48.03
CA ALA A 12 39.79 -7.73 -48.08
C ALA A 12 38.99 -8.94 -47.53
N ILE A 13 39.42 -10.16 -47.82
CA ILE A 13 38.81 -11.39 -47.30
C ILE A 13 39.04 -11.51 -45.81
N LEU A 14 40.21 -11.13 -45.30
CA LEU A 14 40.52 -11.18 -43.85
C LEU A 14 39.65 -10.22 -43.05
N ILE A 15 39.38 -9.01 -43.58
CA ILE A 15 38.54 -8.01 -42.92
C ILE A 15 37.06 -8.47 -42.84
N VAL A 16 36.56 -9.14 -43.89
CA VAL A 16 35.18 -9.64 -43.93
C VAL A 16 34.96 -10.83 -43.00
N THR A 17 35.97 -11.65 -42.73
CA THR A 17 35.87 -12.82 -41.88
C THR A 17 36.00 -12.52 -40.36
N VAL A 18 36.68 -11.38 -40.02
CA VAL A 18 36.85 -10.99 -38.61
C VAL A 18 35.69 -10.10 -38.11
N SER A 19 34.95 -9.46 -39.05
CA SER A 19 33.85 -8.54 -38.71
C SER A 19 32.63 -9.17 -37.97
N PRO A 20 32.26 -10.43 -38.17
CA PRO A 20 31.10 -11.01 -37.43
C PRO A 20 31.40 -11.45 -36.02
N LEU A 21 32.66 -11.46 -35.57
CA LEU A 21 33.00 -11.94 -34.23
C LEU A 21 32.77 -10.89 -33.11
N PHE A 22 32.48 -9.65 -33.45
CA PHE A 22 32.22 -8.59 -32.44
C PHE A 22 30.75 -8.27 -32.21
N TYR A 23 29.81 -8.98 -32.85
CA TYR A 23 28.38 -8.81 -32.65
C TYR A 23 27.74 -9.92 -31.81
N VAL A 24 28.49 -10.70 -31.06
CA VAL A 24 27.94 -11.43 -29.94
C VAL A 24 27.88 -10.40 -28.79
N SER A 25 26.98 -9.44 -28.91
CA SER A 25 26.40 -8.80 -27.76
C SER A 25 25.75 -9.95 -26.98
N CYS A 26 26.40 -10.36 -25.91
CA CYS A 26 25.73 -11.05 -24.84
C CYS A 26 24.61 -10.12 -24.37
N SER A 27 23.42 -10.20 -24.97
CA SER A 27 22.23 -9.86 -24.25
C SER A 27 22.16 -10.98 -23.20
N ASP A 28 22.65 -10.71 -22.00
CA ASP A 28 22.18 -11.37 -20.82
C ASP A 28 20.66 -11.09 -20.77
N THR A 29 19.94 -11.89 -21.54
CA THR A 29 18.54 -12.11 -21.26
C THR A 29 18.58 -12.91 -19.98
N GLU A 30 18.63 -12.20 -18.84
CA GLU A 30 18.21 -12.79 -17.60
C GLU A 30 16.82 -13.33 -17.87
N THR A 31 16.74 -14.62 -18.22
CA THR A 31 15.48 -15.36 -18.19
C THR A 31 15.11 -15.40 -16.71
N THR A 32 14.43 -14.35 -16.27
CA THR A 32 13.90 -14.29 -14.92
C THR A 32 12.91 -15.43 -14.85
N ASP A 33 13.30 -16.47 -14.15
CA ASP A 33 12.49 -17.66 -13.95
C ASP A 33 11.19 -17.23 -13.25
N SER A 34 10.11 -17.09 -14.02
CA SER A 34 8.80 -16.69 -13.50
C SER A 34 8.25 -17.68 -12.48
N SER A 35 8.80 -18.89 -12.42
CA SER A 35 8.41 -19.90 -11.41
C SER A 35 8.78 -19.49 -9.98
N ASN A 36 9.67 -18.53 -9.80
CA ASN A 36 10.13 -18.03 -8.49
C ASN A 36 9.58 -16.63 -8.14
N PHE A 37 8.56 -16.14 -8.84
CA PHE A 37 7.95 -14.86 -8.49
C PHE A 37 7.25 -14.93 -7.12
N ALA A 38 7.55 -13.97 -6.27
CA ALA A 38 6.89 -13.80 -4.98
C ALA A 38 6.65 -12.32 -4.71
N LEU A 39 5.51 -12.01 -4.09
CA LEU A 39 5.07 -10.66 -3.78
C LEU A 39 4.82 -10.53 -2.27
N TYR A 40 5.27 -9.45 -1.66
CA TYR A 40 5.14 -9.20 -0.23
C TYR A 40 4.69 -7.77 0.03
N TYR A 41 3.65 -7.61 0.82
CA TYR A 41 3.22 -6.31 1.35
C TYR A 41 3.67 -6.17 2.80
N THR A 42 4.17 -4.99 3.13
CA THR A 42 4.51 -4.58 4.50
C THR A 42 3.87 -3.22 4.78
N GLY A 43 3.72 -2.86 6.04
CA GLY A 43 3.28 -1.52 6.42
C GLY A 43 2.02 -1.51 7.25
N LEU A 44 1.06 -0.66 6.89
CA LEU A 44 -0.13 -0.37 7.68
C LEU A 44 -0.98 -1.62 7.94
N THR A 45 -1.06 -2.06 9.20
CA THR A 45 -1.86 -3.21 9.62
C THR A 45 -3.06 -2.83 10.47
N ASN A 46 -3.05 -1.65 11.08
CA ASN A 46 -4.14 -1.14 11.90
C ASN A 46 -4.50 0.26 11.46
N ILE A 47 -5.78 0.55 11.36
CA ILE A 47 -6.32 1.87 11.04
C ILE A 47 -7.36 2.27 12.08
N ALA A 48 -7.41 3.56 12.39
CA ALA A 48 -8.47 4.16 13.21
C ALA A 48 -9.63 4.62 12.32
N PRO A 49 -10.82 4.86 12.89
CA PRO A 49 -11.93 5.44 12.14
C PRO A 49 -11.56 6.83 11.60
N SER A 50 -12.09 7.17 10.43
CA SER A 50 -11.81 8.44 9.71
C SER A 50 -10.33 8.67 9.38
N MET A 51 -9.50 7.64 9.46
CA MET A 51 -8.09 7.70 9.08
C MET A 51 -7.94 7.50 7.58
N THR A 52 -7.08 8.30 6.97
CA THR A 52 -6.56 8.06 5.62
C THR A 52 -5.10 7.61 5.70
N GLY A 53 -4.66 6.84 4.74
CA GLY A 53 -3.28 6.36 4.72
C GLY A 53 -2.96 5.56 3.47
N THR A 54 -1.74 5.05 3.41
CA THR A 54 -1.29 4.21 2.32
C THR A 54 -0.58 2.98 2.84
N ILE A 55 -0.80 1.85 2.19
CA ILE A 55 0.03 0.67 2.32
C ILE A 55 1.08 0.76 1.22
N SER A 56 2.34 0.75 1.60
CA SER A 56 3.47 0.96 0.69
C SER A 56 3.46 -0.05 -0.45
N LYS A 57 4.10 0.32 -1.55
CA LYS A 57 4.29 -0.59 -2.67
C LYS A 57 4.89 -1.92 -2.20
N PRO A 58 4.50 -3.05 -2.81
CA PRO A 58 5.02 -4.35 -2.43
C PRO A 58 6.52 -4.48 -2.76
N THR A 59 7.19 -5.32 -2.01
CA THR A 59 8.48 -5.88 -2.40
C THR A 59 8.23 -7.18 -3.15
N TYR A 60 9.13 -7.55 -4.05
CA TYR A 60 8.99 -8.74 -4.87
C TYR A 60 10.33 -9.42 -5.12
N LYS A 61 10.26 -10.68 -5.49
CA LYS A 61 11.35 -11.49 -6.03
C LYS A 61 10.94 -11.89 -7.46
N GLY A 62 11.88 -11.86 -8.39
CA GLY A 62 11.62 -12.15 -9.80
C GLY A 62 11.43 -10.89 -10.64
N SER A 63 10.73 -10.97 -11.75
CA SER A 63 10.47 -9.85 -12.66
C SER A 63 9.60 -8.77 -12.00
N ALA A 64 9.81 -7.51 -12.36
CA ALA A 64 9.00 -6.41 -11.86
C ALA A 64 7.52 -6.62 -12.17
N PRO A 65 6.63 -6.52 -11.18
CA PRO A 65 5.20 -6.65 -11.39
C PRO A 65 4.57 -5.36 -11.90
N SER A 66 3.47 -5.50 -12.65
CA SER A 66 2.59 -4.44 -13.15
C SER A 66 1.13 -4.88 -13.10
N ASP A 67 0.22 -4.02 -13.56
CA ASP A 67 -1.21 -4.30 -13.69
C ASP A 67 -1.84 -4.85 -12.40
N PHE A 68 -1.52 -4.18 -11.30
CA PHE A 68 -2.07 -4.53 -10.01
C PHE A 68 -3.57 -4.26 -9.95
N THR A 69 -4.32 -5.23 -9.43
CA THR A 69 -5.77 -5.14 -9.29
C THR A 69 -6.22 -5.80 -8.00
N ILE A 70 -7.12 -5.17 -7.26
CA ILE A 70 -7.80 -5.82 -6.14
C ILE A 70 -8.84 -6.79 -6.72
N THR A 71 -8.68 -8.08 -6.46
CA THR A 71 -9.59 -9.13 -6.94
C THR A 71 -10.71 -9.44 -5.96
N GLY A 72 -10.56 -9.05 -4.70
CA GLY A 72 -11.59 -9.19 -3.69
C GLY A 72 -11.16 -8.64 -2.34
N ILE A 73 -12.15 -8.24 -1.55
CA ILE A 73 -11.97 -7.82 -0.17
C ILE A 73 -12.98 -8.56 0.69
N THR A 74 -12.55 -9.04 1.84
CA THR A 74 -13.46 -9.58 2.85
C THR A 74 -13.32 -8.81 4.17
N LEU A 75 -14.42 -8.63 4.88
CA LEU A 75 -14.48 -8.11 6.23
C LEU A 75 -15.00 -9.21 7.14
N ASN A 76 -14.21 -9.63 8.13
CA ASN A 76 -14.57 -10.70 9.06
C ASN A 76 -15.02 -12.00 8.35
N ASN A 77 -14.43 -12.29 7.17
CA ASN A 77 -14.70 -13.40 6.25
C ASN A 77 -15.98 -13.26 5.38
N GLU A 78 -16.71 -12.16 5.47
CA GLU A 78 -17.82 -11.83 4.59
C GLU A 78 -17.34 -10.91 3.46
N VAL A 79 -17.95 -10.99 2.27
CA VAL A 79 -17.60 -10.15 1.13
C VAL A 79 -17.82 -8.68 1.46
N TYR A 80 -16.79 -7.84 1.24
CA TYR A 80 -16.86 -6.41 1.43
C TYR A 80 -16.94 -5.70 0.07
N THR A 81 -17.97 -4.89 -0.12
CA THR A 81 -18.24 -4.15 -1.37
C THR A 81 -18.04 -2.63 -1.24
N GLY A 82 -17.49 -2.17 -0.11
CA GLY A 82 -17.22 -0.75 0.10
C GLY A 82 -15.98 -0.26 -0.66
N ASN A 83 -15.71 1.04 -0.56
CA ASN A 83 -14.69 1.76 -1.33
C ASN A 83 -13.51 2.26 -0.47
N CYS A 84 -13.24 1.62 0.66
CA CYS A 84 -12.16 2.05 1.56
C CYS A 84 -10.75 1.80 1.00
N PHE A 85 -10.61 0.88 0.06
CA PHE A 85 -9.31 0.47 -0.47
C PHE A 85 -9.27 0.64 -1.98
N GLN A 86 -8.22 1.29 -2.47
CA GLN A 86 -7.95 1.44 -3.89
C GLN A 86 -6.48 1.11 -4.14
N ILE A 87 -6.19 0.44 -5.26
CA ILE A 87 -4.82 0.08 -5.64
C ILE A 87 -4.39 0.88 -6.87
N ASP A 88 -3.18 1.36 -6.83
CA ASP A 88 -2.51 1.92 -8.00
C ASP A 88 -2.01 0.78 -8.89
N SER A 89 -2.45 0.74 -10.14
CA SER A 89 -2.19 -0.37 -11.06
C SER A 89 -0.72 -0.49 -11.47
N GLU A 90 0.04 0.58 -11.42
CA GLU A 90 1.46 0.58 -11.82
C GLU A 90 2.38 0.23 -10.66
N THR A 91 2.09 0.78 -9.49
CA THR A 91 2.99 0.68 -8.32
C THR A 91 2.58 -0.37 -7.31
N GLY A 92 1.31 -0.77 -7.30
CA GLY A 92 0.73 -1.66 -6.29
C GLY A 92 0.52 -0.98 -4.93
N VAL A 93 0.66 0.34 -4.82
CA VAL A 93 0.34 1.08 -3.59
C VAL A 93 -1.16 1.01 -3.32
N ILE A 94 -1.56 0.71 -2.10
CA ILE A 94 -2.97 0.67 -1.71
C ILE A 94 -3.29 1.89 -0.87
N SER A 95 -4.22 2.71 -1.37
CA SER A 95 -4.77 3.85 -0.64
C SER A 95 -5.90 3.39 0.26
N VAL A 96 -5.91 3.88 1.51
CA VAL A 96 -6.96 3.68 2.51
C VAL A 96 -7.66 5.01 2.71
N GLN A 97 -8.96 5.06 2.48
CA GLN A 97 -9.78 6.26 2.56
C GLN A 97 -11.24 5.92 2.85
N ASN A 98 -12.09 6.92 3.10
CA ASN A 98 -13.53 6.74 3.36
C ASN A 98 -13.81 5.77 4.52
N THR A 99 -12.97 5.77 5.55
CA THR A 99 -13.07 4.84 6.69
C THR A 99 -14.09 5.29 7.73
N GLU A 100 -14.67 6.48 7.59
CA GLU A 100 -15.69 7.05 8.47
C GLU A 100 -16.98 6.22 8.52
N ASN A 101 -17.31 5.55 7.41
CA ASN A 101 -18.48 4.68 7.31
C ASN A 101 -18.15 3.19 7.32
N ALA A 102 -16.88 2.84 7.48
CA ALA A 102 -16.44 1.46 7.48
C ALA A 102 -16.75 0.80 8.83
N ALA A 103 -17.19 -0.45 8.78
CA ALA A 103 -17.38 -1.23 9.97
C ALA A 103 -16.04 -1.68 10.55
N LYS A 104 -15.94 -1.75 11.89
CA LYS A 104 -14.77 -2.33 12.55
C LYS A 104 -14.59 -3.78 12.14
N GLY A 105 -13.35 -4.22 12.10
CA GLY A 105 -13.05 -5.62 11.84
C GLY A 105 -11.76 -5.83 11.09
N ARG A 106 -11.59 -7.04 10.60
CA ARG A 106 -10.41 -7.47 9.87
C ARG A 106 -10.73 -7.51 8.38
N TYR A 107 -10.12 -6.60 7.63
CA TYR A 107 -10.18 -6.56 6.18
C TYR A 107 -9.04 -7.40 5.61
N LYS A 108 -9.37 -8.31 4.69
CA LYS A 108 -8.39 -9.10 3.95
C LYS A 108 -8.53 -8.77 2.48
N ILE A 109 -7.44 -8.38 1.84
CA ILE A 109 -7.41 -7.90 0.47
C ILE A 109 -6.67 -8.91 -0.38
N SER A 110 -7.32 -9.37 -1.43
CA SER A 110 -6.76 -10.25 -2.45
C SER A 110 -6.39 -9.42 -3.66
N ILE A 111 -5.23 -9.71 -4.26
CA ILE A 111 -4.63 -8.90 -5.32
C ILE A 111 -4.17 -9.80 -6.44
N SER A 112 -4.31 -9.34 -7.69
CA SER A 112 -3.59 -9.90 -8.83
C SER A 112 -2.60 -8.90 -9.41
N CYS A 113 -1.55 -9.40 -10.05
CA CYS A 113 -0.59 -8.62 -10.83
C CYS A 113 -0.05 -9.45 -11.99
N ILE A 114 0.66 -8.81 -12.92
CA ILE A 114 1.37 -9.47 -14.01
C ILE A 114 2.87 -9.32 -13.77
N SER A 115 3.62 -10.41 -13.86
CA SER A 115 5.07 -10.41 -13.79
C SER A 115 5.64 -11.37 -14.82
N GLY A 116 6.62 -10.92 -15.63
CA GLY A 116 7.18 -11.73 -16.71
C GLY A 116 6.14 -12.25 -17.71
N GLY A 117 5.06 -11.50 -17.94
CA GLY A 117 3.96 -11.89 -18.82
C GLY A 117 2.96 -12.89 -18.21
N THR A 118 3.16 -13.33 -16.97
CA THR A 118 2.28 -14.27 -16.27
C THR A 118 1.45 -13.52 -15.22
N ARG A 119 0.14 -13.83 -15.15
CA ARG A 119 -0.74 -13.32 -14.09
C ARG A 119 -0.60 -14.17 -12.84
N TYR A 120 -0.41 -13.51 -11.71
CA TYR A 120 -0.36 -14.10 -10.38
C TYR A 120 -1.52 -13.58 -9.55
N GLU A 121 -2.11 -14.45 -8.75
CA GLU A 121 -3.20 -14.12 -7.84
C GLU A 121 -2.81 -14.50 -6.41
N TYR A 122 -2.98 -13.54 -5.50
CA TYR A 122 -2.66 -13.69 -4.09
C TYR A 122 -3.91 -13.45 -3.26
N LYS A 123 -4.39 -14.51 -2.64
CA LYS A 123 -5.54 -14.43 -1.74
C LYS A 123 -5.11 -13.90 -0.39
N ASP A 124 -5.86 -12.93 0.15
CA ASP A 124 -5.69 -12.40 1.50
C ASP A 124 -4.25 -11.91 1.81
N ILE A 125 -3.54 -11.41 0.79
CA ILE A 125 -2.12 -11.03 0.91
C ILE A 125 -1.91 -9.79 1.81
N VAL A 126 -2.92 -8.91 1.90
CA VAL A 126 -2.89 -7.74 2.76
C VAL A 126 -4.00 -7.87 3.80
N ILE A 127 -3.65 -7.70 5.07
CA ILE A 127 -4.58 -7.74 6.18
C ILE A 127 -4.51 -6.42 6.94
N VAL A 128 -5.66 -5.73 7.02
CA VAL A 128 -5.81 -4.46 7.73
C VAL A 128 -6.94 -4.60 8.76
N LYS A 129 -6.70 -4.15 9.98
CA LYS A 129 -7.69 -4.14 11.05
C LYS A 129 -8.17 -2.72 11.31
N LEU A 130 -9.46 -2.47 11.11
CA LEU A 130 -10.12 -1.26 11.59
C LEU A 130 -10.51 -1.48 13.06
N LEU A 131 -9.90 -0.69 13.96
CA LEU A 131 -9.94 -0.90 15.40
C LEU A 131 -11.29 -0.55 16.01
N ALA A 132 -11.96 0.47 15.49
CA ALA A 132 -13.27 0.92 15.91
C ALA A 132 -14.04 1.49 14.72
N SER A 133 -15.35 1.63 14.86
CA SER A 133 -16.16 2.45 13.95
C SER A 133 -16.08 3.91 14.36
N ALA A 134 -16.18 4.83 13.42
CA ALA A 134 -16.24 6.26 13.74
C ALA A 134 -17.46 6.56 14.61
N PRO A 135 -17.32 7.34 15.69
CA PRO A 135 -18.46 7.77 16.48
C PRO A 135 -19.38 8.63 15.62
N LYS A 136 -20.69 8.42 15.76
CA LYS A 136 -21.71 9.20 15.06
C LYS A 136 -22.34 10.20 16.01
N ASN A 137 -22.77 11.34 15.46
CA ASN A 137 -23.51 12.35 16.24
C ASN A 137 -22.81 12.77 17.53
N VAL A 138 -21.51 13.12 17.42
CA VAL A 138 -20.77 13.63 18.59
C VAL A 138 -21.33 14.98 19.00
N ILE A 139 -21.90 15.07 20.18
CA ILE A 139 -22.47 16.30 20.75
C ILE A 139 -21.69 16.62 22.03
N VAL A 140 -21.11 17.82 22.06
CA VAL A 140 -20.46 18.35 23.26
C VAL A 140 -21.36 19.43 23.85
N THR A 141 -21.73 19.27 25.12
CA THR A 141 -22.59 20.22 25.84
C THR A 141 -21.92 20.59 27.17
N PRO A 142 -21.64 21.84 27.45
CA PRO A 142 -21.81 22.99 26.54
C PRO A 142 -20.77 23.02 25.43
N LYS A 143 -21.05 23.73 24.33
CA LYS A 143 -20.09 23.91 23.20
C LYS A 143 -18.89 24.79 23.59
N LEU A 144 -19.06 25.63 24.57
CA LEU A 144 -17.99 26.46 25.14
C LEU A 144 -17.94 26.20 26.63
N ILE A 145 -16.74 25.79 27.08
CA ILE A 145 -16.45 25.58 28.50
C ILE A 145 -15.73 26.83 28.98
N GLN A 146 -16.34 27.54 29.92
CA GLN A 146 -15.71 28.66 30.61
C GLN A 146 -15.49 28.23 32.06
N ALA A 147 -14.26 28.33 32.51
CA ALA A 147 -13.90 28.10 33.90
C ALA A 147 -13.24 29.38 34.45
N ASP A 148 -13.56 29.74 35.70
CA ASP A 148 -12.90 30.84 36.35
C ASP A 148 -11.45 30.41 36.67
N TYR A 149 -10.55 31.35 36.48
CA TYR A 149 -9.12 31.09 36.77
C TYR A 149 -8.88 30.72 38.25
N GLY A 150 -9.68 31.29 39.16
CA GLY A 150 -9.66 30.97 40.59
C GLY A 150 -10.04 29.52 40.87
N ASP A 151 -10.98 28.97 40.11
CA ASP A 151 -11.42 27.58 40.28
C ASP A 151 -10.37 26.59 39.77
N ILE A 152 -9.63 26.96 38.74
CA ILE A 152 -8.55 26.12 38.18
C ILE A 152 -7.35 26.02 39.12
N ILE A 153 -7.02 27.12 39.82
CA ILE A 153 -5.83 27.15 40.68
C ILE A 153 -6.09 26.54 42.07
N ASN A 154 -7.34 26.50 42.51
CA ASN A 154 -7.69 26.05 43.83
C ASN A 154 -7.62 24.52 43.93
N LYS A 155 -6.42 23.99 43.97
CA LYS A 155 -6.10 22.54 43.95
C LYS A 155 -6.69 21.72 45.09
N ASN A 156 -7.33 22.36 46.07
CA ASN A 156 -7.90 21.69 47.24
C ASN A 156 -9.42 21.49 47.15
N SER A 157 -10.07 22.01 46.10
CA SER A 157 -11.46 21.68 45.84
C SER A 157 -11.50 20.60 44.76
N GLU A 158 -11.84 19.38 45.12
CA GLU A 158 -12.31 18.39 44.15
C GLU A 158 -13.56 18.97 43.48
N ILE A 159 -13.40 19.48 42.26
CA ILE A 159 -14.54 19.96 41.48
C ILE A 159 -15.23 18.70 40.94
N ASP A 160 -16.15 18.15 41.72
CA ASP A 160 -16.99 17.01 41.33
C ASP A 160 -18.18 17.47 40.46
N MET A 161 -18.01 18.55 39.70
CA MET A 161 -19.00 19.02 38.75
C MET A 161 -18.57 18.67 37.32
N PRO A 162 -19.42 17.97 36.56
CA PRO A 162 -19.13 17.69 35.18
C PRO A 162 -19.03 19.00 34.38
N ILE A 163 -17.84 19.32 33.87
CA ILE A 163 -17.59 20.54 33.10
C ILE A 163 -18.24 20.44 31.73
N ALA A 164 -18.31 19.26 31.17
CA ALA A 164 -18.94 19.01 29.88
C ALA A 164 -19.46 17.57 29.79
N LYS A 165 -20.47 17.38 28.98
CA LYS A 165 -21.00 16.07 28.59
C LYS A 165 -20.73 15.84 27.13
N ILE A 166 -20.09 14.73 26.79
CA ILE A 166 -19.95 14.27 25.41
C ILE A 166 -20.92 13.13 25.19
N THR A 167 -21.76 13.26 24.19
CA THR A 167 -22.72 12.22 23.80
C THR A 167 -22.42 11.79 22.37
N THR A 168 -22.35 10.49 22.15
CA THR A 168 -22.15 9.90 20.83
C THR A 168 -23.15 8.78 20.60
N THR A 169 -23.37 8.43 19.35
CA THR A 169 -24.06 7.21 18.97
C THR A 169 -23.08 6.32 18.19
N GLY A 170 -23.03 5.02 18.53
CA GLY A 170 -22.09 4.07 17.97
C GLY A 170 -21.12 3.49 19.00
N GLU A 171 -20.08 2.81 18.55
CA GLU A 171 -19.04 2.32 19.46
C GLU A 171 -18.13 3.47 19.91
N GLU A 172 -18.02 3.63 21.22
CA GLU A 172 -17.34 4.76 21.83
C GLU A 172 -15.89 4.41 22.19
N HIS A 173 -14.94 5.06 21.53
CA HIS A 173 -13.56 5.16 21.97
C HIS A 173 -13.16 6.63 21.96
N ILE A 174 -13.76 7.41 22.88
CA ILE A 174 -13.35 8.79 23.11
C ILE A 174 -12.36 8.79 24.25
N SER A 175 -11.09 9.11 23.99
CA SER A 175 -10.13 9.42 25.03
C SER A 175 -9.99 10.94 25.12
N ILE A 176 -10.24 11.49 26.30
CA ILE A 176 -9.92 12.88 26.61
C ILE A 176 -8.55 12.86 27.27
N SER A 177 -7.55 13.41 26.60
CA SER A 177 -6.25 13.65 27.23
C SER A 177 -6.28 15.02 27.88
N SER A 178 -6.08 15.05 29.20
CA SER A 178 -5.80 16.29 29.94
C SER A 178 -4.33 16.66 29.71
N TYR A 179 -4.06 17.89 29.34
CA TYR A 179 -2.73 18.50 29.33
C TYR A 179 -2.38 19.07 30.69
#